data_1bd64ab1be8b1ad282e04349810b5472
#
_entry.id   1bd64ab1be8b1ad282e04349810b5472
#
_cell.length_a   1.000
_cell.length_b   1.000
_cell.length_c   1.000
_cell.angle_alpha   90.00
_cell.angle_beta   90.00
_cell.angle_gamma   90.00
#
_symmetry.space_group_name_H-M   'P 1'
#
loop_
_entity.id
_entity.type
_entity.pdbx_description
1 polymer ?
#
loop_
_entity_poly.entity_id
_entity_poly.type
_entity_poly.pdbx_seq_one_letter_code
_entity_poly.pdbx_strand_id
1 'polypeptide(L)'
;SWHAAGMVGQLRTSNSLTKINKYSVELYKNISKKTKLSIGWNQCGSLILGATDQRMIQLQRTAAMAKVFGVNAELIDSEKCLEKWPVMSNEGITGGVWLPDDGKVEPEKLAQCLAKCAKDNGVKIFEGISVDKILIKENLVYGVQTNQGEIKSEWTIICGGMWARQLGMDIGVDIPLYPVEHHYVISETVKGVTANLPCVREPDEMIYFRSEDDGGIRLGGFQKISKPWKVNRIPKDFSFKLLDPDWDYFKQPLQSGKRRIPQLQDCQFQKFVNGPESFTPDNNFIMGMPPGCKGLFVLAGFNSVGIASAGGAGKYASEWLD
;
A
#
# COMPACT_ATOMS: atom_id res chain seq x y z
N SER A 1 -6.63 -4.71 3.90
CA SER A 1 -5.51 -3.83 4.34
C SER A 1 -4.69 -4.44 5.47
N TRP A 2 -5.29 -5.30 6.30
CA TRP A 2 -4.62 -5.90 7.46
C TRP A 2 -3.32 -6.65 7.11
N HIS A 3 -3.23 -7.25 5.94
CA HIS A 3 -2.04 -7.99 5.44
C HIS A 3 -1.08 -7.13 4.60
N ALA A 4 -1.27 -5.82 4.49
CA ALA A 4 -0.39 -4.97 3.70
C ALA A 4 1.04 -4.91 4.28
N ALA A 5 2.03 -4.60 3.42
CA ALA A 5 3.43 -4.53 3.86
C ALA A 5 3.70 -3.38 4.85
N GLY A 6 2.85 -2.35 4.90
CA GLY A 6 2.96 -1.26 5.85
C GLY A 6 4.06 -0.24 5.56
N MET A 7 4.65 -0.28 4.37
CA MET A 7 5.66 0.70 3.96
C MET A 7 4.98 2.02 3.58
N VAL A 8 5.47 3.14 4.11
CA VAL A 8 4.87 4.46 3.91
C VAL A 8 5.92 5.43 3.38
N GLY A 9 5.87 5.68 2.08
CA GLY A 9 6.78 6.58 1.39
C GLY A 9 6.06 7.78 0.78
N GLN A 10 6.71 8.95 0.82
CA GLN A 10 6.14 10.22 0.36
C GLN A 10 6.21 10.40 -1.15
N LEU A 11 7.38 10.11 -1.73
CA LEU A 11 7.66 10.45 -3.13
C LEU A 11 6.88 9.56 -4.09
N ARG A 12 6.24 10.19 -5.07
CA ARG A 12 5.52 9.57 -6.19
C ARG A 12 5.93 10.20 -7.51
N THR A 13 5.45 9.63 -8.60
CA THR A 13 5.76 10.07 -9.97
C THR A 13 5.22 11.45 -10.33
N SER A 14 4.24 11.97 -9.58
CA SER A 14 3.67 13.29 -9.78
C SER A 14 3.63 14.11 -8.48
N ASN A 15 3.57 15.43 -8.63
CA ASN A 15 3.43 16.34 -7.49
C ASN A 15 2.11 16.12 -6.72
N SER A 16 1.01 15.89 -7.43
CA SER A 16 -0.31 15.65 -6.82
C SER A 16 -0.30 14.40 -5.95
N LEU A 17 0.20 13.27 -6.47
CA LEU A 17 0.32 12.03 -5.72
C LEU A 17 1.31 12.17 -4.55
N THR A 18 2.40 12.93 -4.74
CA THR A 18 3.36 13.21 -3.66
C THR A 18 2.71 14.04 -2.55
N LYS A 19 1.89 15.04 -2.87
CA LYS A 19 1.14 15.81 -1.86
C LYS A 19 0.20 14.93 -1.04
N ILE A 20 -0.51 14.00 -1.68
CA ILE A 20 -1.38 13.02 -1.02
C ILE A 20 -0.58 12.21 0.00
N ASN A 21 0.56 11.66 -0.42
CA ASN A 21 1.38 10.83 0.45
C ASN A 21 2.09 11.63 1.57
N LYS A 22 2.55 12.84 1.28
CA LYS A 22 3.12 13.74 2.31
C LYS A 22 2.11 14.02 3.41
N TYR A 23 0.85 14.30 3.04
CA TYR A 23 -0.21 14.48 4.04
C TYR A 23 -0.44 13.22 4.87
N SER A 24 -0.43 12.03 4.23
CA SER A 24 -0.57 10.76 4.96
C SER A 24 0.55 10.57 5.99
N VAL A 25 1.80 10.81 5.59
CA VAL A 25 2.96 10.71 6.50
C VAL A 25 2.81 11.67 7.68
N GLU A 26 2.44 12.93 7.44
CA GLU A 26 2.23 13.92 8.50
C GLU A 26 1.08 13.54 9.44
N LEU A 27 -0.02 13.05 8.88
CA LEU A 27 -1.14 12.53 9.67
C LEU A 27 -0.67 11.38 10.57
N TYR A 28 0.07 10.41 10.02
CA TYR A 28 0.49 9.21 10.75
C TYR A 28 1.50 9.53 11.86
N LYS A 29 2.41 10.48 11.64
CA LYS A 29 3.31 10.99 12.69
C LYS A 29 2.57 11.53 13.90
N ASN A 30 1.37 12.10 13.70
CA ASN A 30 0.65 12.84 14.73
C ASN A 30 -0.60 12.16 15.28
N ILE A 31 -1.16 11.16 14.56
CA ILE A 31 -2.44 10.56 14.92
C ILE A 31 -2.41 9.83 16.27
N SER A 32 -1.30 9.18 16.61
CA SER A 32 -1.12 8.50 17.90
C SER A 32 -1.20 9.47 19.08
N LYS A 33 -0.77 10.71 18.90
CA LYS A 33 -0.87 11.76 19.95
C LYS A 33 -2.33 12.12 20.23
N LYS A 34 -3.18 12.14 19.20
CA LYS A 34 -4.60 12.50 19.30
C LYS A 34 -5.43 11.35 19.89
N THR A 35 -5.16 10.12 19.47
CA THR A 35 -5.98 8.94 19.84
C THR A 35 -5.46 8.20 21.06
N LYS A 36 -4.24 8.44 21.50
CA LYS A 36 -3.49 7.64 22.50
C LYS A 36 -3.31 6.16 22.09
N LEU A 37 -3.52 5.83 20.81
CA LEU A 37 -3.30 4.50 20.25
C LEU A 37 -2.00 4.51 19.43
N SER A 38 -1.17 3.50 19.62
CA SER A 38 0.01 3.32 18.78
C SER A 38 -0.40 2.72 17.43
N ILE A 39 0.09 3.28 16.34
CA ILE A 39 -0.04 2.72 14.99
C ILE A 39 1.24 1.99 14.54
N GLY A 40 2.22 1.87 15.42
CA GLY A 40 3.53 1.33 15.06
C GLY A 40 4.28 2.22 14.06
N TRP A 41 4.05 3.55 14.07
CA TRP A 41 4.81 4.45 13.22
C TRP A 41 6.28 4.43 13.58
N ASN A 42 7.11 4.07 12.61
CA ASN A 42 8.56 4.11 12.73
C ASN A 42 9.12 4.87 11.51
N GLN A 43 9.69 6.06 11.76
CA GLN A 43 10.36 6.86 10.72
C GLN A 43 11.77 6.30 10.47
N CYS A 44 11.84 5.09 9.93
CA CYS A 44 13.11 4.43 9.63
C CYS A 44 13.71 4.86 8.29
N GLY A 45 13.00 5.68 7.52
CA GLY A 45 13.39 6.06 6.16
C GLY A 45 13.06 4.98 5.11
N SER A 46 13.32 5.33 3.85
CA SER A 46 13.31 4.35 2.75
C SER A 46 14.51 4.51 1.83
N LEU A 47 14.92 3.41 1.21
CA LEU A 47 16.05 3.31 0.31
C LEU A 47 15.59 2.68 -1.01
N ILE A 48 15.91 3.33 -2.14
CA ILE A 48 15.69 2.78 -3.47
C ILE A 48 17.06 2.47 -4.07
N LEU A 49 17.35 1.19 -4.28
CA LEU A 49 18.63 0.72 -4.80
C LEU A 49 18.68 0.80 -6.33
N GLY A 50 19.88 1.04 -6.85
CA GLY A 50 20.19 1.02 -8.27
C GLY A 50 21.40 0.15 -8.56
N ALA A 51 21.23 -0.80 -9.51
CA ALA A 51 22.24 -1.79 -9.88
C ALA A 51 22.80 -1.55 -11.28
N THR A 52 22.24 -0.63 -12.07
CA THR A 52 22.66 -0.33 -13.43
C THR A 52 22.83 1.17 -13.63
N ASP A 53 23.67 1.58 -14.59
CA ASP A 53 23.86 2.98 -14.96
C ASP A 53 22.52 3.62 -15.37
N GLN A 54 21.69 2.89 -16.11
CA GLN A 54 20.37 3.36 -16.51
C GLN A 54 19.47 3.61 -15.30
N ARG A 55 19.50 2.73 -14.29
CA ARG A 55 18.79 2.92 -13.03
C ARG A 55 19.32 4.12 -12.28
N MET A 56 20.63 4.31 -12.22
CA MET A 56 21.22 5.47 -11.56
C MET A 56 20.80 6.79 -12.20
N ILE A 57 20.69 6.86 -13.52
CA ILE A 57 20.14 8.03 -14.23
C ILE A 57 18.67 8.28 -13.79
N GLN A 58 17.86 7.23 -13.67
CA GLN A 58 16.48 7.37 -13.18
C GLN A 58 16.46 7.84 -11.72
N LEU A 59 17.35 7.32 -10.87
CA LEU A 59 17.43 7.72 -9.46
C LEU A 59 17.91 9.16 -9.30
N GLN A 60 18.82 9.65 -10.13
CA GLN A 60 19.20 11.06 -10.19
C GLN A 60 17.99 11.96 -10.52
N ARG A 61 17.20 11.58 -11.53
CA ARG A 61 15.94 12.29 -11.87
C ARG A 61 14.94 12.23 -10.73
N THR A 62 14.83 11.09 -10.05
CA THR A 62 13.96 10.91 -8.89
C THR A 62 14.37 11.82 -7.74
N ALA A 63 15.66 11.93 -7.41
CA ALA A 63 16.17 12.83 -6.38
C ALA A 63 15.96 14.31 -6.76
N ALA A 64 16.18 14.68 -8.02
CA ALA A 64 15.89 16.03 -8.52
C ALA A 64 14.38 16.37 -8.44
N MET A 65 13.53 15.44 -8.82
CA MET A 65 12.07 15.59 -8.72
C MET A 65 11.60 15.70 -7.27
N ALA A 66 12.19 14.92 -6.36
CA ALA A 66 11.89 15.00 -4.93
C ALA A 66 12.12 16.41 -4.38
N LYS A 67 13.23 17.04 -4.76
CA LYS A 67 13.55 18.44 -4.37
C LYS A 67 12.47 19.40 -4.87
N VAL A 68 11.99 19.26 -6.10
CA VAL A 68 10.92 20.11 -6.66
C VAL A 68 9.60 19.90 -5.91
N PHE A 69 9.30 18.67 -5.49
CA PHE A 69 8.08 18.33 -4.75
C PHE A 69 8.20 18.58 -3.23
N GLY A 70 9.34 19.12 -2.79
CA GLY A 70 9.60 19.40 -1.37
C GLY A 70 9.66 18.13 -0.52
N VAL A 71 10.25 17.06 -1.07
CA VAL A 71 10.56 15.80 -0.35
C VAL A 71 12.06 15.75 -0.12
N ASN A 72 12.45 15.44 1.10
CA ASN A 72 13.85 15.23 1.45
C ASN A 72 14.33 13.90 0.85
N ALA A 73 15.30 13.98 -0.06
CA ALA A 73 15.87 12.85 -0.75
C ALA A 73 17.34 13.12 -1.06
N GLU A 74 18.18 12.11 -0.85
CA GLU A 74 19.62 12.17 -1.07
C GLU A 74 20.04 11.04 -2.00
N LEU A 75 20.85 11.36 -3.01
CA LEU A 75 21.52 10.37 -3.83
C LEU A 75 22.78 9.90 -3.07
N ILE A 76 22.90 8.60 -2.84
CA ILE A 76 24.00 8.02 -2.07
C ILE A 76 24.69 6.91 -2.87
N ASP A 77 25.96 6.67 -2.58
CA ASP A 77 26.77 5.59 -3.15
C ASP A 77 26.45 4.22 -2.52
N SER A 78 27.06 3.17 -3.02
CA SER A 78 26.80 1.80 -2.56
C SER A 78 27.29 1.55 -1.13
N GLU A 79 28.35 2.23 -0.68
CA GLU A 79 28.87 2.11 0.68
C GLU A 79 27.86 2.67 1.69
N LYS A 80 27.35 3.86 1.42
CA LYS A 80 26.29 4.46 2.22
C LYS A 80 24.99 3.65 2.18
N CYS A 81 24.66 3.00 1.07
CA CYS A 81 23.55 2.06 1.03
C CYS A 81 23.75 0.90 2.02
N LEU A 82 24.97 0.35 2.07
CA LEU A 82 25.31 -0.71 3.01
C LEU A 82 25.27 -0.24 4.47
N GLU A 83 25.75 0.99 4.75
CA GLU A 83 25.63 1.58 6.10
C GLU A 83 24.15 1.66 6.58
N LYS A 84 23.21 1.93 5.65
CA LYS A 84 21.78 1.95 5.95
C LYS A 84 21.20 0.55 6.19
N TRP A 85 21.73 -0.47 5.52
CA TRP A 85 21.32 -1.86 5.64
C TRP A 85 22.52 -2.80 5.79
N PRO A 86 23.15 -2.88 6.99
CA PRO A 86 24.44 -3.56 7.18
C PRO A 86 24.45 -5.05 6.90
N VAL A 87 23.29 -5.71 6.90
CA VAL A 87 23.17 -7.15 6.64
C VAL A 87 22.87 -7.49 5.18
N MET A 88 22.70 -6.50 4.31
CA MET A 88 22.56 -6.77 2.88
C MET A 88 23.94 -6.89 2.21
N SER A 89 23.99 -7.60 1.08
CA SER A 89 25.11 -7.52 0.16
C SER A 89 24.98 -6.26 -0.71
N ASN A 90 26.08 -5.53 -0.91
CA ASN A 90 26.13 -4.43 -1.88
C ASN A 90 26.64 -4.88 -3.26
N GLU A 91 26.85 -6.17 -3.47
CA GLU A 91 27.26 -6.73 -4.76
C GLU A 91 26.29 -6.29 -5.87
N GLY A 92 26.83 -5.72 -6.94
CA GLY A 92 26.08 -5.20 -8.07
C GLY A 92 25.29 -3.91 -7.79
N ILE A 93 25.40 -3.32 -6.59
CA ILE A 93 24.76 -2.02 -6.29
C ILE A 93 25.73 -0.88 -6.59
N THR A 94 25.31 0.04 -7.45
CA THR A 94 26.05 1.26 -7.79
C THR A 94 25.75 2.40 -6.81
N GLY A 95 24.52 2.46 -6.27
CA GLY A 95 24.08 3.49 -5.34
C GLY A 95 22.58 3.43 -5.10
N GLY A 96 22.03 4.51 -4.56
CA GLY A 96 20.61 4.58 -4.27
C GLY A 96 20.09 5.98 -3.98
N VAL A 97 18.79 6.09 -3.77
CA VAL A 97 18.14 7.27 -3.22
C VAL A 97 17.67 6.97 -1.81
N TRP A 98 18.14 7.76 -0.87
CA TRP A 98 17.74 7.75 0.52
C TRP A 98 16.65 8.81 0.79
N LEU A 99 15.55 8.39 1.44
CA LEU A 99 14.43 9.25 1.82
C LEU A 99 14.22 9.15 3.35
N PRO A 100 14.82 10.04 4.14
CA PRO A 100 14.87 9.93 5.61
C PRO A 100 13.51 10.09 6.30
N ASP A 101 12.56 10.78 5.67
CA ASP A 101 11.27 11.10 6.27
C ASP A 101 10.19 10.05 6.00
N ASP A 102 10.50 9.03 5.22
CA ASP A 102 9.66 7.87 5.00
C ASP A 102 9.69 6.93 6.23
N GLY A 103 8.80 5.95 6.25
CA GLY A 103 8.77 5.01 7.36
C GLY A 103 7.86 3.81 7.11
N LYS A 104 7.49 3.16 8.21
CA LYS A 104 6.56 2.04 8.22
C LYS A 104 5.51 2.18 9.32
N VAL A 105 4.40 1.46 9.16
CA VAL A 105 3.33 1.34 10.15
C VAL A 105 2.89 -0.12 10.26
N GLU A 106 2.14 -0.41 11.32
CA GLU A 106 1.35 -1.62 11.41
C GLU A 106 -0.04 -1.36 10.78
N PRO A 107 -0.36 -1.93 9.61
CA PRO A 107 -1.57 -1.56 8.86
C PRO A 107 -2.87 -1.76 9.61
N GLU A 108 -2.97 -2.83 10.41
CA GLU A 108 -4.14 -3.11 11.22
C GLU A 108 -4.32 -2.05 12.32
N LYS A 109 -3.26 -1.74 13.06
CA LYS A 109 -3.28 -0.71 14.11
C LYS A 109 -3.59 0.67 13.53
N LEU A 110 -3.07 0.97 12.35
CA LEU A 110 -3.39 2.22 11.64
C LEU A 110 -4.89 2.30 11.31
N ALA A 111 -5.47 1.24 10.75
CA ALA A 111 -6.90 1.20 10.41
C ALA A 111 -7.77 1.37 11.66
N GLN A 112 -7.44 0.69 12.76
CA GLN A 112 -8.15 0.81 14.04
C GLN A 112 -8.04 2.23 14.63
N CYS A 113 -6.86 2.84 14.53
CA CYS A 113 -6.63 4.21 15.02
C CYS A 113 -7.41 5.24 14.20
N LEU A 114 -7.43 5.11 12.86
CA LEU A 114 -8.24 5.96 11.98
C LEU A 114 -9.74 5.79 12.27
N ALA A 115 -10.21 4.56 12.46
CA ALA A 115 -11.59 4.28 12.83
C ALA A 115 -11.96 4.90 14.19
N LYS A 116 -11.05 4.82 15.19
CA LYS A 116 -11.27 5.50 16.46
C LYS A 116 -11.36 7.01 16.29
N CYS A 117 -10.43 7.62 15.53
CA CYS A 117 -10.49 9.05 15.23
C CYS A 117 -11.84 9.45 14.61
N ALA A 118 -12.33 8.67 13.66
CA ALA A 118 -13.61 8.92 13.01
C ALA A 118 -14.76 8.85 14.02
N LYS A 119 -14.80 7.79 14.86
CA LYS A 119 -15.82 7.62 15.92
C LYS A 119 -15.79 8.78 16.93
N ASP A 120 -14.59 9.21 17.36
CA ASP A 120 -14.42 10.32 18.30
C ASP A 120 -14.90 11.66 17.71
N ASN A 121 -15.00 11.77 16.38
CA ASN A 121 -15.57 12.91 15.64
C ASN A 121 -17.04 12.67 15.18
N GLY A 122 -17.75 11.72 15.78
CA GLY A 122 -19.18 11.50 15.56
C GLY A 122 -19.51 10.60 14.36
N VAL A 123 -18.54 10.04 13.66
CA VAL A 123 -18.80 9.10 12.56
C VAL A 123 -19.32 7.77 13.11
N LYS A 124 -20.41 7.29 12.56
CA LYS A 124 -20.96 5.97 12.87
C LYS A 124 -20.28 4.92 12.02
N ILE A 125 -19.66 3.91 12.63
CA ILE A 125 -19.04 2.78 11.96
C ILE A 125 -19.80 1.53 12.34
N PHE A 126 -20.34 0.83 11.34
CA PHE A 126 -21.07 -0.41 11.50
C PHE A 126 -20.22 -1.58 11.01
N GLU A 127 -19.77 -2.40 11.94
CA GLU A 127 -19.01 -3.62 11.66
C GLU A 127 -19.95 -4.81 11.46
N GLY A 128 -19.55 -5.79 10.65
CA GLY A 128 -20.38 -6.96 10.34
C GLY A 128 -21.59 -6.66 9.45
N ILE A 129 -21.66 -5.46 8.86
CA ILE A 129 -22.70 -5.06 7.92
C ILE A 129 -22.17 -5.19 6.48
N SER A 130 -22.82 -6.01 5.67
CA SER A 130 -22.53 -6.11 4.25
C SER A 130 -23.41 -5.17 3.44
N VAL A 131 -22.83 -4.47 2.49
CA VAL A 131 -23.54 -3.74 1.45
C VAL A 131 -23.85 -4.72 0.32
N ASP A 132 -25.13 -5.04 0.15
CA ASP A 132 -25.58 -5.98 -0.88
C ASP A 132 -25.83 -5.29 -2.22
N LYS A 133 -26.24 -3.99 -2.18
CA LYS A 133 -26.62 -3.24 -3.37
C LYS A 133 -26.50 -1.73 -3.15
N ILE A 134 -26.09 -1.00 -4.18
CA ILE A 134 -26.20 0.46 -4.24
C ILE A 134 -27.59 0.82 -4.74
N LEU A 135 -28.26 1.74 -4.06
CA LEU A 135 -29.61 2.21 -4.41
C LEU A 135 -29.50 3.36 -5.40
N ILE A 136 -30.01 3.16 -6.62
CA ILE A 136 -29.98 4.14 -7.70
C ILE A 136 -31.35 4.30 -8.34
N LYS A 137 -31.73 5.52 -8.66
CA LYS A 137 -32.94 5.87 -9.41
C LYS A 137 -32.61 7.03 -10.36
N GLU A 138 -32.96 6.92 -11.62
CA GLU A 138 -32.76 7.99 -12.64
C GLU A 138 -31.32 8.55 -12.63
N ASN A 139 -30.32 7.65 -12.56
CA ASN A 139 -28.89 7.98 -12.48
C ASN A 139 -28.47 8.74 -11.20
N LEU A 140 -29.31 8.78 -10.17
CA LEU A 140 -28.99 9.33 -8.86
C LEU A 140 -28.85 8.20 -7.84
N VAL A 141 -27.69 8.05 -7.26
CA VAL A 141 -27.46 7.19 -6.09
C VAL A 141 -27.99 7.93 -4.87
N TYR A 142 -28.76 7.24 -4.03
CA TYR A 142 -29.40 7.82 -2.85
C TYR A 142 -29.18 6.99 -1.57
N GLY A 143 -28.29 6.00 -1.63
CA GLY A 143 -27.94 5.18 -0.48
C GLY A 143 -27.51 3.76 -0.85
N VAL A 144 -27.59 2.88 0.13
CA VAL A 144 -27.21 1.46 -0.01
C VAL A 144 -28.25 0.56 0.68
N GLN A 145 -28.44 -0.64 0.11
CA GLN A 145 -29.11 -1.76 0.76
C GLN A 145 -28.05 -2.61 1.46
N THR A 146 -28.29 -2.87 2.73
CA THR A 146 -27.43 -3.75 3.53
C THR A 146 -28.20 -5.00 3.95
N ASN A 147 -27.50 -5.99 4.51
CA ASN A 147 -28.11 -7.18 5.12
C ASN A 147 -28.97 -6.85 6.36
N GLN A 148 -29.00 -5.60 6.83
CA GLN A 148 -29.81 -5.15 7.98
C GLN A 148 -30.77 -4.01 7.65
N GLY A 149 -30.92 -3.66 6.37
CA GLY A 149 -31.85 -2.61 5.92
C GLY A 149 -31.20 -1.56 5.04
N GLU A 150 -31.97 -0.55 4.68
CA GLU A 150 -31.52 0.55 3.83
C GLU A 150 -30.83 1.65 4.65
N ILE A 151 -29.78 2.22 4.08
CA ILE A 151 -29.14 3.46 4.56
C ILE A 151 -29.25 4.48 3.43
N LYS A 152 -29.95 5.56 3.66
CA LYS A 152 -30.08 6.66 2.71
C LYS A 152 -29.00 7.71 2.97
N SER A 153 -28.47 8.27 1.91
CA SER A 153 -27.41 9.29 1.96
C SER A 153 -27.45 10.17 0.72
N GLU A 154 -26.98 11.38 0.83
CA GLU A 154 -26.76 12.30 -0.30
C GLU A 154 -25.58 11.81 -1.16
N TRP A 155 -24.51 11.39 -0.51
CA TRP A 155 -23.33 10.82 -1.16
C TRP A 155 -23.10 9.39 -0.70
N THR A 156 -22.78 8.52 -1.65
CA THR A 156 -22.26 7.19 -1.40
C THR A 156 -20.81 7.11 -1.90
N ILE A 157 -19.86 6.77 -1.04
CA ILE A 157 -18.45 6.68 -1.40
C ILE A 157 -18.04 5.21 -1.40
N ILE A 158 -17.59 4.69 -2.55
CA ILE A 158 -17.08 3.34 -2.67
C ILE A 158 -15.59 3.33 -2.31
N CYS A 159 -15.26 2.85 -1.10
CA CYS A 159 -13.90 2.60 -0.63
C CYS A 159 -13.60 1.09 -0.50
N GLY A 160 -14.26 0.27 -1.31
CA GLY A 160 -14.31 -1.19 -1.18
C GLY A 160 -13.06 -1.93 -1.67
N GLY A 161 -11.95 -1.24 -2.03
CA GLY A 161 -10.74 -1.89 -2.54
C GLY A 161 -11.06 -2.78 -3.76
N MET A 162 -10.68 -4.06 -3.71
CA MET A 162 -10.94 -4.99 -4.82
C MET A 162 -12.44 -5.30 -5.05
N TRP A 163 -13.30 -5.09 -4.05
CA TRP A 163 -14.76 -5.26 -4.20
C TRP A 163 -15.43 -4.09 -4.92
N ALA A 164 -14.76 -2.95 -5.09
CA ALA A 164 -15.34 -1.77 -5.73
C ALA A 164 -15.85 -2.05 -7.15
N ARG A 165 -15.13 -2.85 -7.93
CA ARG A 165 -15.53 -3.23 -9.28
C ARG A 165 -16.91 -3.89 -9.32
N GLN A 166 -17.15 -4.88 -8.48
CA GLN A 166 -18.44 -5.60 -8.50
C GLN A 166 -19.61 -4.73 -8.00
N LEU A 167 -19.37 -3.82 -7.06
CA LEU A 167 -20.40 -2.84 -6.61
C LEU A 167 -20.77 -1.88 -7.74
N GLY A 168 -19.79 -1.42 -8.53
CA GLY A 168 -20.05 -0.58 -9.71
C GLY A 168 -20.80 -1.35 -10.81
N MET A 169 -20.40 -2.58 -11.12
CA MET A 169 -21.06 -3.41 -12.13
C MET A 169 -22.55 -3.59 -11.87
N ASP A 170 -22.97 -3.70 -10.61
CA ASP A 170 -24.37 -3.92 -10.24
C ASP A 170 -25.28 -2.72 -10.56
N ILE A 171 -24.72 -1.55 -10.79
CA ILE A 171 -25.42 -0.32 -11.15
C ILE A 171 -25.01 0.25 -12.52
N GLY A 172 -24.29 -0.54 -13.33
CA GLY A 172 -23.85 -0.12 -14.67
C GLY A 172 -22.67 0.88 -14.68
N VAL A 173 -21.95 1.03 -13.57
CA VAL A 173 -20.75 1.86 -13.47
C VAL A 173 -19.52 0.98 -13.61
N ASP A 174 -18.72 1.23 -14.65
CA ASP A 174 -17.46 0.51 -14.85
C ASP A 174 -16.37 1.14 -13.95
N ILE A 175 -15.83 0.32 -13.04
CA ILE A 175 -14.68 0.66 -12.21
C ILE A 175 -13.52 -0.22 -12.66
N PRO A 176 -12.59 0.32 -13.47
CA PRO A 176 -11.57 -0.46 -14.17
C PRO A 176 -10.44 -0.90 -13.24
N LEU A 177 -10.70 -1.86 -12.38
CA LEU A 177 -9.72 -2.51 -11.52
C LEU A 177 -9.92 -4.03 -11.52
N TYR A 178 -8.85 -4.76 -11.21
CA TYR A 178 -8.88 -6.22 -11.13
C TYR A 178 -8.09 -6.73 -9.92
N PRO A 179 -8.56 -7.78 -9.23
CA PRO A 179 -7.81 -8.39 -8.14
C PRO A 179 -6.62 -9.19 -8.69
N VAL A 180 -5.44 -8.92 -8.18
CA VAL A 180 -4.17 -9.57 -8.55
C VAL A 180 -3.51 -10.12 -7.29
N GLU A 181 -2.99 -11.34 -7.37
CA GLU A 181 -2.24 -11.97 -6.30
C GLU A 181 -0.95 -11.18 -6.01
N HIS A 182 -0.73 -10.87 -4.75
CA HIS A 182 0.50 -10.22 -4.30
C HIS A 182 1.14 -11.01 -3.16
N HIS A 183 2.44 -11.27 -3.29
CA HIS A 183 3.14 -12.22 -2.44
C HIS A 183 4.25 -11.57 -1.63
N TYR A 184 4.36 -11.97 -0.38
CA TYR A 184 5.55 -11.74 0.43
C TYR A 184 5.74 -12.86 1.45
N VAL A 185 6.94 -12.99 1.95
CA VAL A 185 7.30 -13.89 3.05
C VAL A 185 7.82 -13.08 4.24
N ILE A 186 7.73 -13.66 5.43
CA ILE A 186 8.37 -13.14 6.65
C ILE A 186 9.31 -14.23 7.16
N SER A 187 10.60 -13.89 7.30
CA SER A 187 11.60 -14.79 7.86
C SER A 187 11.50 -14.86 9.40
N GLU A 188 12.09 -15.85 9.98
CA GLU A 188 12.50 -15.79 11.38
C GLU A 188 13.51 -14.66 11.63
N THR A 189 13.87 -14.42 12.88
CA THR A 189 14.85 -13.40 13.28
C THR A 189 16.19 -13.60 12.59
N VAL A 190 16.72 -12.55 11.96
CA VAL A 190 18.00 -12.54 11.27
C VAL A 190 19.01 -11.74 12.09
N LYS A 191 20.16 -12.34 12.39
CA LYS A 191 21.21 -11.66 13.18
C LYS A 191 21.64 -10.34 12.53
N GLY A 192 21.63 -9.26 13.30
CA GLY A 192 21.99 -7.92 12.84
C GLY A 192 20.84 -7.10 12.27
N VAL A 193 19.65 -7.69 12.09
CA VAL A 193 18.44 -6.95 11.72
C VAL A 193 17.79 -6.35 12.95
N THR A 194 17.48 -5.07 12.88
CA THR A 194 16.78 -4.32 13.93
C THR A 194 15.50 -3.69 13.38
N ALA A 195 14.56 -3.37 14.25
CA ALA A 195 13.30 -2.74 13.87
C ALA A 195 13.46 -1.39 13.13
N ASN A 196 14.61 -0.73 13.27
CA ASN A 196 14.85 0.61 12.73
C ASN A 196 15.51 0.62 11.35
N LEU A 197 15.76 -0.54 10.75
CA LEU A 197 16.31 -0.56 9.39
C LEU A 197 15.26 -0.04 8.39
N PRO A 198 15.70 0.74 7.37
CA PRO A 198 14.80 1.36 6.40
C PRO A 198 14.02 0.36 5.57
N CYS A 199 12.91 0.83 5.02
CA CYS A 199 12.23 0.12 3.95
C CYS A 199 13.04 0.18 2.67
N VAL A 200 13.27 -0.94 2.01
CA VAL A 200 14.09 -1.00 0.80
C VAL A 200 13.28 -1.44 -0.41
N ARG A 201 13.55 -0.82 -1.54
CA ARG A 201 13.08 -1.25 -2.86
C ARG A 201 14.29 -1.45 -3.77
N GLU A 202 14.30 -2.57 -4.46
CA GLU A 202 15.29 -2.88 -5.50
C GLU A 202 14.54 -3.15 -6.82
N PRO A 203 14.27 -2.10 -7.62
CA PRO A 203 13.45 -2.22 -8.81
C PRO A 203 14.07 -3.13 -9.89
N ASP A 204 15.39 -3.21 -9.97
CA ASP A 204 16.09 -4.03 -10.96
C ASP A 204 15.87 -5.53 -10.71
N GLU A 205 15.73 -5.93 -9.45
CA GLU A 205 15.41 -7.29 -9.02
C GLU A 205 13.91 -7.49 -8.72
N MET A 206 13.11 -6.42 -8.85
CA MET A 206 11.66 -6.42 -8.61
C MET A 206 11.27 -6.87 -7.20
N ILE A 207 12.09 -6.56 -6.21
CA ILE A 207 11.85 -6.89 -4.82
C ILE A 207 11.72 -5.64 -3.94
N TYR A 208 11.07 -5.82 -2.82
CA TYR A 208 11.13 -4.91 -1.69
C TYR A 208 11.31 -5.71 -0.40
N PHE A 209 11.90 -5.08 0.59
CA PHE A 209 12.02 -5.68 1.92
C PHE A 209 12.04 -4.62 3.02
N ARG A 210 11.68 -5.05 4.20
CA ARG A 210 11.77 -4.26 5.42
C ARG A 210 12.03 -5.15 6.63
N SER A 211 12.56 -4.58 7.70
CA SER A 211 12.65 -5.28 8.98
C SER A 211 11.30 -5.37 9.68
N GLU A 212 11.09 -6.47 10.40
CA GLU A 212 10.04 -6.63 11.41
C GLU A 212 10.56 -6.24 12.80
N ASP A 213 9.66 -6.06 13.75
CA ASP A 213 10.03 -5.60 15.09
C ASP A 213 10.82 -6.67 15.89
N ASP A 214 10.62 -7.95 15.58
CA ASP A 214 11.34 -9.10 16.13
C ASP A 214 12.69 -9.39 15.46
N GLY A 215 13.09 -8.56 14.49
CA GLY A 215 14.31 -8.75 13.70
C GLY A 215 14.14 -9.71 12.52
N GLY A 216 12.94 -10.15 12.22
CA GLY A 216 12.63 -10.83 10.95
C GLY A 216 12.69 -9.87 9.76
N ILE A 217 12.63 -10.43 8.56
CA ILE A 217 12.61 -9.67 7.31
C ILE A 217 11.34 -10.01 6.54
N ARG A 218 10.55 -8.98 6.20
CA ARG A 218 9.48 -9.09 5.21
C ARG A 218 10.07 -8.84 3.84
N LEU A 219 10.00 -9.85 2.97
CA LEU A 219 10.48 -9.82 1.59
C LEU A 219 9.30 -10.03 0.65
N GLY A 220 9.05 -9.08 -0.23
CA GLY A 220 8.00 -9.18 -1.27
C GLY A 220 8.54 -8.88 -2.66
N GLY A 221 7.71 -9.11 -3.66
CA GLY A 221 8.09 -8.87 -5.05
C GLY A 221 6.96 -8.37 -5.92
N PHE A 222 7.34 -7.66 -6.99
CA PHE A 222 6.45 -7.21 -8.05
C PHE A 222 6.94 -7.77 -9.38
N GLN A 223 6.53 -8.99 -9.70
CA GLN A 223 6.93 -9.67 -10.93
C GLN A 223 6.40 -8.93 -12.16
N LYS A 224 7.15 -8.98 -13.29
CA LYS A 224 6.76 -8.35 -14.57
C LYS A 224 5.43 -8.85 -15.10
N ILE A 225 5.15 -10.14 -14.91
CA ILE A 225 3.89 -10.77 -15.28
C ILE A 225 3.11 -10.95 -13.99
N SER A 226 2.08 -10.14 -13.80
CA SER A 226 1.18 -10.25 -12.66
C SER A 226 0.30 -11.50 -12.77
N LYS A 227 -0.10 -12.04 -11.63
CA LYS A 227 -0.98 -13.21 -11.54
C LYS A 227 -2.40 -12.77 -11.16
N PRO A 228 -3.32 -12.61 -12.12
CA PRO A 228 -4.69 -12.22 -11.80
C PRO A 228 -5.40 -13.29 -11.00
N TRP A 229 -6.08 -12.91 -9.94
CA TRP A 229 -7.01 -13.82 -9.27
C TRP A 229 -8.27 -13.95 -10.14
N LYS A 230 -8.34 -15.04 -10.89
CA LYS A 230 -9.36 -15.29 -11.96
C LYS A 230 -10.74 -15.54 -11.37
N VAL A 231 -11.40 -14.49 -10.87
CA VAL A 231 -12.76 -14.52 -10.37
C VAL A 231 -13.63 -13.49 -11.08
N ASN A 232 -14.85 -13.88 -11.47
CA ASN A 232 -15.83 -12.94 -12.02
C ASN A 232 -16.32 -12.00 -10.92
N ARG A 233 -16.60 -12.57 -9.75
CA ARG A 233 -16.95 -11.85 -8.52
C ARG A 233 -16.18 -12.44 -7.36
N ILE A 234 -15.75 -11.60 -6.45
CA ILE A 234 -15.14 -12.03 -5.21
C ILE A 234 -16.19 -12.75 -4.37
N PRO A 235 -15.91 -13.97 -3.86
CA PRO A 235 -16.86 -14.71 -3.04
C PRO A 235 -17.32 -13.90 -1.82
N LYS A 236 -18.60 -14.00 -1.48
CA LYS A 236 -19.18 -13.25 -0.34
C LYS A 236 -18.52 -13.57 0.99
N ASP A 237 -18.03 -14.80 1.14
CA ASP A 237 -17.34 -15.29 2.34
C ASP A 237 -15.83 -15.00 2.36
N PHE A 238 -15.28 -14.33 1.31
CA PHE A 238 -13.86 -13.95 1.26
C PHE A 238 -13.60 -12.70 2.09
N SER A 239 -13.64 -12.86 3.41
CA SER A 239 -13.36 -11.80 4.37
C SER A 239 -12.25 -12.26 5.32
N PHE A 240 -11.22 -11.44 5.53
CA PHE A 240 -10.04 -11.78 6.33
C PHE A 240 -9.35 -13.09 5.91
N LYS A 241 -9.44 -13.44 4.63
CA LYS A 241 -8.81 -14.61 4.03
C LYS A 241 -7.61 -14.22 3.18
N LEU A 242 -6.72 -15.17 2.99
CA LEU A 242 -5.61 -15.13 2.04
C LEU A 242 -5.83 -16.26 1.03
N LEU A 243 -5.15 -16.15 -0.10
CA LEU A 243 -5.05 -17.24 -1.07
C LEU A 243 -3.94 -18.22 -0.64
N ASP A 244 -3.94 -19.39 -1.25
CA ASP A 244 -2.90 -20.38 -0.98
C ASP A 244 -1.51 -19.88 -1.37
N PRO A 245 -0.47 -20.30 -0.66
CA PRO A 245 0.91 -19.98 -1.01
C PRO A 245 1.27 -20.47 -2.41
N ASP A 246 1.88 -19.62 -3.23
CA ASP A 246 2.42 -19.98 -4.53
C ASP A 246 3.95 -19.77 -4.55
N TRP A 247 4.67 -20.78 -4.10
CA TRP A 247 6.12 -20.76 -4.02
C TRP A 247 6.79 -20.73 -5.39
N ASP A 248 6.18 -21.35 -6.41
CA ASP A 248 6.73 -21.37 -7.77
C ASP A 248 6.66 -19.97 -8.39
N TYR A 249 5.55 -19.28 -8.23
CA TYR A 249 5.41 -17.90 -8.68
C TYR A 249 6.31 -16.96 -7.89
N PHE A 250 6.51 -17.18 -6.60
CA PHE A 250 7.37 -16.36 -5.73
C PHE A 250 8.87 -16.72 -5.81
N LYS A 251 9.24 -17.75 -6.55
CA LYS A 251 10.62 -18.26 -6.63
C LYS A 251 11.66 -17.21 -7.02
N GLN A 252 11.36 -16.39 -8.05
CA GLN A 252 12.28 -15.35 -8.51
C GLN A 252 12.49 -14.26 -7.44
N PRO A 253 11.46 -13.62 -6.85
CA PRO A 253 11.68 -12.67 -5.75
C PRO A 253 12.44 -13.27 -4.56
N LEU A 254 12.14 -14.52 -4.23
CA LEU A 254 12.85 -15.21 -3.15
C LEU A 254 14.34 -15.37 -3.45
N GLN A 255 14.69 -15.79 -4.66
CA GLN A 255 16.10 -15.92 -5.09
C GLN A 255 16.81 -14.56 -5.10
N SER A 256 16.16 -13.52 -5.60
CA SER A 256 16.71 -12.16 -5.56
C SER A 256 16.91 -11.65 -4.13
N GLY A 257 15.94 -11.90 -3.26
CA GLY A 257 16.04 -11.56 -1.84
C GLY A 257 17.19 -12.30 -1.15
N LYS A 258 17.38 -13.58 -1.43
CA LYS A 258 18.48 -14.40 -0.88
C LYS A 258 19.85 -13.94 -1.39
N ARG A 259 19.97 -13.45 -2.63
CA ARG A 259 21.21 -12.82 -3.12
C ARG A 259 21.45 -11.49 -2.41
N ARG A 260 20.43 -10.66 -2.25
CA ARG A 260 20.54 -9.34 -1.61
C ARG A 260 20.79 -9.44 -0.11
N ILE A 261 20.23 -10.43 0.55
CA ILE A 261 20.38 -10.68 1.99
C ILE A 261 20.84 -12.13 2.16
N PRO A 262 22.16 -12.39 2.17
CA PRO A 262 22.70 -13.75 2.17
C PRO A 262 22.23 -14.60 3.37
N GLN A 263 21.98 -14.00 4.51
CA GLN A 263 21.48 -14.69 5.70
C GLN A 263 20.12 -15.37 5.47
N LEU A 264 19.33 -14.93 4.47
CA LEU A 264 18.06 -15.59 4.12
C LEU A 264 18.26 -16.95 3.42
N GLN A 265 19.51 -17.34 3.04
CA GLN A 265 19.77 -18.65 2.43
C GLN A 265 19.34 -19.79 3.37
N ASP A 266 19.69 -19.67 4.64
CA ASP A 266 19.50 -20.69 5.66
C ASP A 266 18.33 -20.40 6.61
N CYS A 267 17.64 -19.26 6.42
CA CYS A 267 16.50 -18.89 7.24
C CYS A 267 15.24 -19.66 6.86
N GLN A 268 14.44 -19.99 7.88
CA GLN A 268 13.07 -20.43 7.70
C GLN A 268 12.14 -19.22 7.54
N PHE A 269 11.03 -19.44 6.85
CA PHE A 269 9.98 -18.43 6.69
C PHE A 269 8.79 -18.80 7.57
N GLN A 270 8.51 -17.95 8.54
CA GLN A 270 7.41 -18.12 9.50
C GLN A 270 6.06 -17.92 8.84
N LYS A 271 6.01 -17.11 7.77
CA LYS A 271 4.76 -16.74 7.11
C LYS A 271 4.96 -16.53 5.62
N PHE A 272 4.06 -17.11 4.83
CA PHE A 272 3.82 -16.75 3.45
C PHE A 272 2.47 -16.04 3.35
N VAL A 273 2.44 -14.89 2.70
CA VAL A 273 1.21 -14.15 2.45
C VAL A 273 0.98 -14.08 0.95
N ASN A 274 -0.16 -14.59 0.51
CA ASN A 274 -0.71 -14.38 -0.82
C ASN A 274 -2.02 -13.62 -0.66
N GLY A 275 -1.97 -12.30 -0.75
CA GLY A 275 -3.10 -11.40 -0.57
C GLY A 275 -3.53 -10.76 -1.88
N PRO A 276 -4.78 -10.97 -2.34
CA PRO A 276 -5.23 -10.28 -3.55
C PRO A 276 -5.38 -8.78 -3.29
N GLU A 277 -4.85 -7.99 -4.21
CA GLU A 277 -4.91 -6.53 -4.20
C GLU A 277 -5.56 -6.00 -5.48
N SER A 278 -6.09 -4.77 -5.44
CA SER A 278 -6.73 -4.14 -6.59
C SER A 278 -5.73 -3.33 -7.42
N PHE A 279 -5.62 -3.68 -8.71
CA PHE A 279 -4.79 -2.97 -9.68
C PHE A 279 -5.63 -2.39 -10.80
N THR A 280 -5.27 -1.19 -11.24
CA THR A 280 -5.84 -0.49 -12.40
C THR A 280 -4.92 -0.64 -13.60
N PRO A 281 -5.44 -0.54 -14.85
CA PRO A 281 -4.64 -0.71 -16.06
C PRO A 281 -3.52 0.34 -16.23
N ASP A 282 -3.73 1.54 -15.73
CA ASP A 282 -2.80 2.68 -15.84
C ASP A 282 -1.93 2.90 -14.60
N ASN A 283 -2.05 2.02 -13.62
CA ASN A 283 -1.34 2.08 -12.34
C ASN A 283 -1.62 3.36 -11.50
N ASN A 284 -2.74 4.06 -11.79
CA ASN A 284 -3.23 5.18 -10.98
C ASN A 284 -4.49 4.75 -10.23
N PHE A 285 -4.66 5.20 -9.00
CA PHE A 285 -5.90 4.93 -8.29
C PHE A 285 -7.05 5.79 -8.82
N ILE A 286 -8.26 5.30 -8.65
CA ILE A 286 -9.49 5.96 -9.07
C ILE A 286 -9.99 6.81 -7.92
N MET A 287 -10.18 8.10 -8.17
CA MET A 287 -10.73 9.06 -7.21
C MET A 287 -11.61 10.06 -7.98
N GLY A 288 -12.92 10.01 -7.78
CA GLY A 288 -13.84 10.92 -8.44
C GLY A 288 -15.25 10.37 -8.62
N MET A 289 -16.10 11.19 -9.24
CA MET A 289 -17.46 10.84 -9.61
C MET A 289 -17.48 10.14 -10.96
N PRO A 290 -18.14 8.97 -11.10
CA PRO A 290 -18.27 8.31 -12.40
C PRO A 290 -19.20 9.13 -13.33
N PRO A 291 -18.91 9.18 -14.63
CA PRO A 291 -19.75 9.88 -15.59
C PRO A 291 -21.18 9.36 -15.59
N GLY A 292 -22.15 10.27 -15.67
CA GLY A 292 -23.57 9.91 -15.77
C GLY A 292 -24.20 9.34 -14.50
N CYS A 293 -23.47 9.30 -13.37
CA CYS A 293 -23.99 8.79 -12.10
C CYS A 293 -23.79 9.85 -11.00
N LYS A 294 -24.88 10.45 -10.54
CA LYS A 294 -24.86 11.46 -9.47
C LYS A 294 -24.91 10.79 -8.09
N GLY A 295 -24.40 11.49 -7.06
CA GLY A 295 -24.44 10.99 -5.67
C GLY A 295 -23.50 9.82 -5.39
N LEU A 296 -22.62 9.46 -6.35
CA LEU A 296 -21.63 8.42 -6.21
C LEU A 296 -20.21 8.99 -6.35
N PHE A 297 -19.33 8.62 -5.42
CA PHE A 297 -17.90 8.87 -5.48
C PHE A 297 -17.14 7.56 -5.36
N VAL A 298 -16.08 7.37 -6.14
CA VAL A 298 -15.26 6.16 -6.10
C VAL A 298 -13.87 6.51 -5.60
N LEU A 299 -13.37 5.75 -4.64
CA LEU A 299 -12.02 5.87 -4.09
C LEU A 299 -11.45 4.45 -3.92
N ALA A 300 -10.83 3.93 -4.98
CA ALA A 300 -10.40 2.54 -5.06
C ALA A 300 -9.20 2.34 -6.00
N GLY A 301 -8.68 1.12 -6.09
CA GLY A 301 -7.63 0.76 -7.04
C GLY A 301 -6.26 1.35 -6.68
N PHE A 302 -5.85 1.31 -5.42
CA PHE A 302 -4.63 1.97 -4.96
C PHE A 302 -3.32 1.27 -5.35
N ASN A 303 -3.35 0.19 -6.11
CA ASN A 303 -2.15 -0.42 -6.71
C ASN A 303 -1.02 -0.63 -5.67
N SER A 304 -1.33 -1.33 -4.57
CA SER A 304 -0.41 -1.63 -3.46
C SER A 304 0.11 -0.43 -2.64
N VAL A 305 -0.38 0.80 -2.92
CA VAL A 305 0.06 2.00 -2.18
C VAL A 305 -1.04 2.58 -1.26
N GLY A 306 -2.12 1.83 -1.02
CA GLY A 306 -3.27 2.29 -0.24
C GLY A 306 -2.90 2.76 1.17
N ILE A 307 -2.05 2.03 1.89
CA ILE A 307 -1.60 2.42 3.24
C ILE A 307 -0.87 3.77 3.21
N ALA A 308 0.03 3.98 2.24
CA ALA A 308 0.77 5.23 2.13
C ALA A 308 -0.08 6.41 1.66
N SER A 309 -1.21 6.17 1.00
CA SER A 309 -2.02 7.22 0.37
C SER A 309 -3.33 7.52 1.12
N ALA A 310 -3.80 6.62 2.00
CA ALA A 310 -5.15 6.68 2.57
C ALA A 310 -5.46 7.99 3.30
N GLY A 311 -4.53 8.51 4.09
CA GLY A 311 -4.74 9.77 4.83
C GLY A 311 -4.97 10.96 3.91
N GLY A 312 -4.12 11.13 2.90
CA GLY A 312 -4.26 12.23 1.94
C GLY A 312 -5.42 12.04 0.98
N ALA A 313 -5.68 10.81 0.54
CA ALA A 313 -6.82 10.51 -0.31
C ALA A 313 -8.15 10.83 0.41
N GLY A 314 -8.29 10.46 1.68
CA GLY A 314 -9.44 10.82 2.50
C GLY A 314 -9.63 12.33 2.63
N LYS A 315 -8.52 13.08 2.88
CA LYS A 315 -8.54 14.54 2.94
C LYS A 315 -9.08 15.15 1.64
N TYR A 316 -8.49 14.80 0.52
CA TYR A 316 -8.90 15.39 -0.75
C TYR A 316 -10.29 14.93 -1.23
N ALA A 317 -10.71 13.71 -0.85
CA ALA A 317 -12.08 13.28 -1.10
C ALA A 317 -13.10 14.11 -0.31
N SER A 318 -12.84 14.40 0.97
CA SER A 318 -13.72 15.27 1.75
C SER A 318 -13.77 16.69 1.21
N GLU A 319 -12.60 17.29 0.87
CA GLU A 319 -12.53 18.63 0.26
C GLU A 319 -13.23 18.72 -1.12
N TRP A 320 -13.36 17.61 -1.83
CA TRP A 320 -14.05 17.58 -3.13
C TRP A 320 -15.57 17.49 -2.96
N LEU A 321 -16.04 16.87 -1.88
CA LEU A 321 -17.45 16.61 -1.65
C LEU A 321 -18.15 17.68 -0.78
N ASP A 322 -17.37 18.52 -0.09
CA ASP A 322 -17.84 19.72 0.64
C ASP A 322 -18.20 20.85 -0.37
#